data_7e9c2190fbbc8520dcdc9df8eb6b5efb
#
_entry.id   7e9c2190fbbc8520dcdc9df8eb6b5efb
#
_cell.length_a   1.000
_cell.length_b   1.000
_cell.length_c   1.000
_cell.angle_alpha   90.00
_cell.angle_beta   90.00
_cell.angle_gamma   90.00
#
_symmetry.space_group_name_H-M   'P 1'
#
loop_
_entity.id
_entity.type
_entity.pdbx_description
1 polymer ?
#
loop_
_entity_poly.entity_id
_entity_poly.type
_entity_poly.pdbx_seq_one_letter_code
_entity_poly.pdbx_strand_id
1 'polypeptide(L)' 'MNCHYTDEQLKEDVERSIGIRARDIDKIQFCGLWHIRFRAFGTDFYYYRADSDDTVHLVESPWQWE' A
#
# COMPACT_ATOMS: atom_id res chain seq x y z
N MET A 1 -18.18 -0.64 8.70
CA MET A 1 -17.70 -1.83 8.00
C MET A 1 -16.29 -2.18 8.46
N ASN A 2 -16.06 -3.43 8.70
CA ASN A 2 -14.74 -3.86 9.14
C ASN A 2 -13.83 -4.14 7.97
N CYS A 3 -12.61 -3.68 8.08
CA CYS A 3 -11.58 -4.04 7.11
C CYS A 3 -10.98 -5.37 7.56
N HIS A 4 -11.13 -6.39 6.72
CA HIS A 4 -10.64 -7.73 7.04
C HIS A 4 -9.39 -8.10 6.24
N TYR A 5 -8.68 -7.11 5.74
CA TYR A 5 -7.45 -7.37 5.02
C TYR A 5 -6.31 -7.61 6.01
N THR A 6 -5.63 -8.73 5.85
CA THR A 6 -4.43 -9.00 6.61
C THR A 6 -3.25 -8.27 5.96
N ASP A 7 -2.17 -8.10 6.72
CA ASP A 7 -0.96 -7.52 6.17
C ASP A 7 -0.47 -8.31 4.96
N GLU A 8 -0.59 -9.62 5.01
CA GLU A 8 -0.16 -10.47 3.89
C GLU A 8 -0.98 -10.19 2.64
N GLN A 9 -2.29 -10.04 2.79
CA GLN A 9 -3.16 -9.73 1.66
C GLN A 9 -2.83 -8.38 1.05
N LEU A 10 -2.57 -7.39 1.89
CA LEU A 10 -2.20 -6.06 1.44
C LEU A 10 -0.86 -6.09 0.70
N LYS A 11 0.11 -6.82 1.24
CA LYS A 11 1.42 -6.95 0.60
C LYS A 11 1.33 -7.65 -0.74
N GLU A 12 0.48 -8.67 -0.85
CA GLU A 12 0.27 -9.36 -2.11
C GLU A 12 -0.35 -8.41 -3.15
N ASP A 13 -1.26 -7.57 -2.72
CA ASP A 13 -1.88 -6.61 -3.63
C ASP A 13 -0.85 -5.62 -4.16
N VAL A 14 0.02 -5.11 -3.28
CA VAL A 14 1.08 -4.21 -3.68
C VAL A 14 2.03 -4.92 -4.66
N GLU A 15 2.39 -6.15 -4.38
CA GLU A 15 3.27 -6.91 -5.26
C GLU A 15 2.66 -7.08 -6.65
N ARG A 16 1.38 -7.44 -6.71
CA ARG A 16 0.69 -7.65 -7.96
C ARG A 16 0.48 -6.36 -8.75
N SER A 17 0.19 -5.28 -8.03
CA SER A 17 -0.18 -4.01 -8.65
C SER A 17 1.02 -3.13 -8.98
N ILE A 18 2.06 -3.17 -8.15
CA ILE A 18 3.18 -2.25 -8.24
C ILE A 18 4.49 -2.99 -8.56
N GLY A 19 4.59 -4.24 -8.13
CA GLY A 19 5.78 -5.03 -8.40
C GLY A 19 6.81 -5.04 -7.27
N ILE A 20 6.50 -4.42 -6.15
CA ILE A 20 7.36 -4.49 -4.98
C ILE A 20 7.03 -5.79 -4.24
N ARG A 21 8.03 -6.61 -4.02
CA ARG A 21 7.82 -7.92 -3.41
C ARG A 21 7.35 -7.78 -1.97
N ALA A 22 6.41 -8.65 -1.60
CA ALA A 22 5.86 -8.64 -0.25
C ALA A 22 6.95 -8.71 0.81
N ARG A 23 7.99 -9.50 0.58
CA ARG A 23 9.09 -9.68 1.54
C ARG A 23 9.93 -8.42 1.75
N ASP A 24 9.85 -7.48 0.82
CA ASP A 24 10.61 -6.22 0.91
C ASP A 24 9.83 -5.14 1.63
N ILE A 25 8.57 -5.41 1.98
CA ILE A 25 7.71 -4.47 2.67
C ILE A 25 7.87 -4.67 4.18
N ASP A 26 8.35 -3.64 4.87
CA ASP A 26 8.57 -3.69 6.31
C ASP A 26 7.31 -3.42 7.10
N LYS A 27 6.51 -2.46 6.64
CA LYS A 27 5.27 -2.06 7.30
C LYS A 27 4.22 -1.83 6.24
N ILE A 28 2.97 -2.11 6.55
CA ILE A 28 1.88 -1.84 5.64
C ILE A 28 0.62 -1.57 6.44
N GLN A 29 -0.18 -0.63 5.98
CA GLN A 29 -1.42 -0.26 6.64
C GLN A 29 -2.48 0.09 5.60
N PHE A 30 -3.68 -0.44 5.78
CA PHE A 30 -4.83 -0.08 4.98
C PHE A 30 -5.43 1.21 5.53
N CYS A 31 -5.57 2.21 4.66
CA CYS A 31 -6.09 3.52 5.06
C CYS A 31 -7.52 3.77 4.63
N GLY A 32 -8.16 2.76 4.04
CA GLY A 32 -9.55 2.86 3.58
C GLY A 32 -9.64 3.31 2.13
N LEU A 33 -10.77 2.99 1.49
CA LEU A 33 -11.06 3.40 0.12
C LEU A 33 -9.93 3.09 -0.87
N TRP A 34 -9.33 1.91 -0.73
CA TRP A 34 -8.23 1.47 -1.59
C TRP A 34 -6.97 2.32 -1.45
N HIS A 35 -6.78 2.92 -0.29
CA HIS A 35 -5.58 3.67 0.03
C HIS A 35 -4.73 2.84 0.98
N ILE A 36 -3.47 2.62 0.62
CA ILE A 36 -2.55 1.79 1.39
C ILE A 36 -1.24 2.56 1.53
N ARG A 37 -0.68 2.57 2.71
CA ARG A 37 0.66 3.10 2.91
C ARG A 37 1.57 1.99 3.38
N PHE A 38 2.80 2.02 2.95
CA PHE A 38 3.75 0.99 3.31
C PHE A 38 5.17 1.54 3.29
N ARG A 39 6.05 0.81 3.94
CA ARG A 39 7.49 1.13 3.92
C ARG A 39 8.22 -0.03 3.27
N ALA A 40 9.07 0.31 2.29
CA ALA A 40 9.95 -0.64 1.64
C ALA A 40 11.25 0.08 1.28
N PHE A 41 12.36 -0.62 1.40
CA PHE A 41 13.68 -0.06 1.06
C PHE A 41 14.00 1.22 1.83
N GLY A 42 13.51 1.32 3.08
CA GLY A 42 13.73 2.49 3.90
C GLY A 42 12.94 3.73 3.51
N THR A 43 11.98 3.59 2.62
CA THR A 43 11.20 4.70 2.09
C THR A 43 9.72 4.46 2.36
N ASP A 44 9.00 5.51 2.71
CA ASP A 44 7.56 5.44 2.92
C ASP A 44 6.84 5.78 1.62
N PHE A 45 5.89 4.93 1.26
CA PHE A 45 5.11 5.08 0.04
C PHE A 45 3.63 5.11 0.36
N TYR A 46 2.90 5.81 -0.49
CA TYR A 46 1.45 5.86 -0.44
C TYR A 46 0.93 5.35 -1.78
N TYR A 47 0.11 4.32 -1.69
CA TYR A 47 -0.44 3.65 -2.86
C TYR A 47 -1.95 3.84 -2.85
N TYR A 48 -2.50 4.19 -4.00
CA TYR A 48 -3.95 4.31 -4.09
C TYR A 48 -4.42 3.97 -5.50
N ARG A 49 -5.69 3.59 -5.57
CA ARG A 49 -6.33 3.31 -6.85
C ARG A 49 -7.36 4.37 -7.13
N ALA A 50 -7.23 5.03 -8.28
CA ALA A 50 -8.17 6.06 -8.68
C ALA A 50 -9.42 5.43 -9.26
N ASP A 51 -10.58 5.91 -8.82
CA ASP A 51 -11.85 5.37 -9.29
C ASP A 51 -12.12 5.74 -10.74
N SER A 52 -11.62 6.88 -11.18
CA SER A 52 -11.96 7.42 -12.49
C SER A 52 -11.39 6.60 -13.63
N ASP A 53 -10.22 6.02 -13.45
CA ASP A 53 -9.55 5.30 -14.53
C ASP A 53 -9.03 3.92 -14.08
N ASP A 54 -9.34 3.54 -12.87
CA ASP A 54 -8.89 2.28 -12.26
C ASP A 54 -7.36 2.13 -12.30
N THR A 55 -6.66 3.25 -12.33
CA THR A 55 -5.20 3.26 -12.37
C THR A 55 -4.64 3.25 -10.96
N VAL A 56 -3.58 2.48 -10.77
CA VAL A 56 -2.89 2.42 -9.50
C VAL A 56 -1.79 3.46 -9.47
N HIS A 57 -1.76 4.24 -8.40
CA HIS A 57 -0.78 5.31 -8.24
C HIS A 57 0.09 5.07 -7.02
N LEU A 58 1.40 5.13 -7.21
CA LEU A 58 2.36 5.01 -6.13
C LEU A 58 3.05 6.36 -5.96
N VAL A 59 3.01 6.89 -4.76
CA VAL A 59 3.60 8.19 -4.46
C VAL A 59 4.47 8.07 -3.23
N GLU A 60 5.69 8.58 -3.29
CA GLU A 60 6.54 8.67 -2.12
C GLU A 60 5.95 9.73 -1.19
N SER A 61 5.80 9.42 0.07
CA SER A 61 5.14 10.32 1.00
C SER A 61 5.93 10.38 2.31
N PRO A 62 6.12 11.59 2.87
CA PRO A 62 6.87 11.76 4.10
C PRO A 62 6.03 11.64 5.37
N TRP A 63 4.92 10.91 5.37
CA TRP A 63 4.12 10.79 6.57
C TRP A 63 4.88 10.05 7.66
N GLN A 64 4.44 10.22 8.89
CA GLN A 64 5.01 9.52 10.02
C GLN A 64 4.12 8.38 10.46
N TRP A 65 4.75 7.27 10.81
CA TRP A 65 4.04 6.13 11.39
C TRP A 65 3.80 6.36 12.88
N GLU A 66 2.63 5.96 13.32
CA GLU A 66 2.28 6.03 14.75
C GLU A 66 2.69 4.78 15.49
#